data_410a2ea8030a3fa71aed87bbc343ec14
#
_entry.id   410a2ea8030a3fa71aed87bbc343ec14
#
_cell.length_a   1.000
_cell.length_b   1.000
_cell.length_c   1.000
_cell.angle_alpha   90.00
_cell.angle_beta   90.00
_cell.angle_gamma   90.00
#
_symmetry.space_group_name_H-M   'P 1'
#
loop_
_entity.id
_entity.type
_entity.pdbx_description
1 polymer ?
#
loop_
_entity_poly.entity_id
_entity_poly.type
_entity_poly.pdbx_seq_one_letter_code
_entity_poly.pdbx_strand_id
1 'polypeptide(L)'
;MKKRGAVDVARPQGSKVDLSMMRTTTGRQLVEVAQAPKGSSKTAAIEMEGGQSINVDLGGGVVQEGGRVIKPGEALDNLLEELEWVLLESDISSQASGAIIDSLRDALVGARLRRGADLSKVLEAALKRALHALLQAGYWDFDATVDGFIEAGDLPVVIMLVGVNGTGKTTTAAKIAQRLLNNGRSVIAAAGDTFRAGAIQQLESHCERLGIRCVSSQRGGDSAAIARDAIDSAKAKGIDVVLVDTAGRMQNKTNLMNELNKVRKVTNPHLTLFVGDSLAGNDAVEQAKMFQDICLLYTSDAADDRMRV
;
A
#
# COMPACT_ATOMS: atom_id res chain seq x y z
N MET A 1 -15.72 -30.17 3.06
CA MET A 1 -15.43 -28.81 2.59
C MET A 1 -15.74 -27.82 3.72
N LYS A 2 -14.72 -27.30 4.39
CA LYS A 2 -14.89 -26.27 5.42
C LYS A 2 -15.07 -24.92 4.71
N LYS A 3 -16.20 -24.25 4.96
CA LYS A 3 -16.41 -22.86 4.55
C LYS A 3 -15.38 -21.99 5.27
N ARG A 4 -14.44 -21.40 4.52
CA ARG A 4 -13.52 -20.39 5.04
C ARG A 4 -14.32 -19.11 5.28
N GLY A 5 -14.27 -18.59 6.50
CA GLY A 5 -15.01 -17.38 6.89
C GLY A 5 -14.39 -16.13 6.27
N ALA A 6 -15.25 -15.16 5.97
CA ALA A 6 -14.81 -13.83 5.54
C ALA A 6 -13.98 -13.16 6.65
N VAL A 7 -12.86 -12.54 6.27
CA VAL A 7 -12.02 -11.78 7.20
C VAL A 7 -12.56 -10.35 7.27
N ASP A 8 -13.13 -9.98 8.43
CA ASP A 8 -13.56 -8.60 8.70
C ASP A 8 -12.34 -7.73 9.00
N VAL A 9 -12.00 -6.84 8.10
CA VAL A 9 -11.03 -5.76 8.36
C VAL A 9 -11.81 -4.57 8.87
N ALA A 10 -11.76 -4.32 10.18
CA ALA A 10 -12.35 -3.13 10.78
C ALA A 10 -11.52 -1.90 10.43
N ARG A 11 -12.10 -0.98 9.64
CA ARG A 11 -11.60 0.40 9.51
C ARG A 11 -12.02 1.19 10.75
N PRO A 12 -11.28 2.25 11.13
CA PRO A 12 -11.79 3.20 12.10
C PRO A 12 -13.13 3.72 11.59
N GLN A 13 -14.16 3.49 12.36
CA GLN A 13 -15.57 3.78 12.15
C GLN A 13 -16.12 3.70 10.71
N GLY A 14 -16.88 2.67 10.45
CA GLY A 14 -18.05 2.71 9.60
C GLY A 14 -17.96 2.06 8.22
N SER A 15 -16.81 1.74 7.67
CA SER A 15 -16.76 1.04 6.39
C SER A 15 -16.11 -0.35 6.53
N LYS A 16 -16.93 -1.36 6.54
CA LYS A 16 -16.47 -2.74 6.34
C LYS A 16 -16.17 -2.91 4.86
N VAL A 17 -14.92 -3.21 4.54
CA VAL A 17 -14.58 -3.71 3.21
C VAL A 17 -14.82 -5.20 3.23
N ASP A 18 -15.79 -5.64 2.47
CA ASP A 18 -16.01 -7.07 2.27
C ASP A 18 -14.97 -7.59 1.26
N LEU A 19 -13.90 -8.15 1.81
CA LEU A 19 -12.81 -8.74 1.01
C LEU A 19 -13.27 -9.98 0.22
N SER A 20 -14.43 -10.57 0.57
CA SER A 20 -15.01 -11.67 -0.19
C SER A 20 -15.47 -11.23 -1.58
N MET A 21 -15.68 -9.92 -1.78
CA MET A 21 -16.02 -9.30 -3.06
C MET A 21 -14.80 -8.97 -3.90
N MET A 22 -13.58 -9.00 -3.33
CA MET A 22 -12.34 -8.79 -4.09
C MET A 22 -12.04 -10.02 -4.93
N ARG A 23 -12.29 -9.89 -6.22
CA ARG A 23 -11.99 -10.91 -7.22
C ARG A 23 -11.07 -10.32 -8.27
N THR A 24 -10.24 -11.16 -8.86
CA THR A 24 -9.55 -10.79 -10.10
C THR A 24 -10.59 -10.54 -11.18
N THR A 25 -10.20 -9.90 -12.27
CA THR A 25 -11.07 -9.66 -13.44
C THR A 25 -11.63 -10.95 -14.06
N THR A 26 -11.06 -12.11 -13.75
CA THR A 26 -11.56 -13.45 -14.12
C THR A 26 -12.51 -14.06 -13.10
N GLY A 27 -12.87 -13.34 -12.03
CA GLY A 27 -13.74 -13.85 -10.98
C GLY A 27 -13.05 -14.77 -9.96
N ARG A 28 -11.71 -14.92 -10.01
CA ARG A 28 -10.96 -15.67 -9.01
C ARG A 28 -11.03 -14.98 -7.65
N GLN A 29 -11.28 -15.75 -6.62
CA GLN A 29 -11.25 -15.23 -5.25
C GLN A 29 -9.78 -15.05 -4.86
N LEU A 30 -9.43 -13.87 -4.34
CA LEU A 30 -8.09 -13.60 -3.83
C LEU A 30 -7.76 -14.53 -2.66
N VAL A 31 -6.51 -14.95 -2.60
CA VAL A 31 -5.96 -15.68 -1.46
C VAL A 31 -6.13 -14.83 -0.20
N GLU A 32 -6.42 -15.48 0.93
CA GLU A 32 -6.67 -14.80 2.21
C GLU A 32 -5.66 -13.67 2.46
N VAL A 33 -6.19 -12.47 2.64
CA VAL A 33 -5.37 -11.35 3.12
C VAL A 33 -4.84 -11.73 4.50
N ALA A 34 -3.53 -11.88 4.61
CA ALA A 34 -2.92 -12.11 5.91
C ALA A 34 -3.29 -10.96 6.84
N GLN A 35 -3.84 -11.26 8.01
CA GLN A 35 -4.02 -10.22 9.02
C GLN A 35 -2.65 -9.64 9.34
N ALA A 36 -2.56 -8.30 9.39
CA ALA A 36 -1.37 -7.66 9.92
C ALA A 36 -0.93 -8.37 11.19
N PRO A 37 0.35 -8.71 11.35
CA PRO A 37 0.82 -9.37 12.54
C PRO A 37 0.35 -8.55 13.73
N LYS A 38 -0.51 -9.14 14.55
CA LYS A 38 -0.99 -8.51 15.79
C LYS A 38 0.26 -8.18 16.58
N GLY A 39 0.63 -6.91 16.61
CA GLY A 39 1.73 -6.45 17.43
C GLY A 39 1.51 -7.01 18.84
N SER A 40 2.43 -7.80 19.32
CA SER A 40 2.30 -8.56 20.57
C SER A 40 2.33 -7.68 21.81
N SER A 41 2.38 -6.35 21.67
CA SER A 41 2.40 -5.45 22.81
C SER A 41 1.25 -4.45 22.75
N LYS A 42 0.29 -4.66 23.63
CA LYS A 42 -0.78 -3.69 23.92
C LYS A 42 -0.25 -2.47 24.70
N THR A 43 1.02 -2.45 25.05
CA THR A 43 1.68 -1.42 25.84
C THR A 43 2.81 -0.78 25.05
N ALA A 44 2.74 0.53 24.83
CA ALA A 44 3.88 1.32 24.43
C ALA A 44 4.59 1.82 25.69
N ALA A 45 5.85 1.38 25.91
CA ALA A 45 6.70 1.98 26.91
C ALA A 45 7.39 3.19 26.28
N ILE A 46 7.18 4.37 26.85
CA ILE A 46 7.91 5.57 26.49
C ILE A 46 8.99 5.76 27.54
N GLU A 47 10.25 5.58 27.13
CA GLU A 47 11.39 5.91 27.99
C GLU A 47 11.58 7.41 27.99
N MET A 48 11.59 8.01 29.18
CA MET A 48 11.92 9.42 29.39
C MET A 48 13.39 9.60 29.75
N GLU A 49 13.96 10.73 29.36
CA GLU A 49 15.26 11.17 29.89
C GLU A 49 15.18 11.20 31.42
N GLY A 50 15.93 10.30 32.07
CA GLY A 50 15.86 10.10 33.52
C GLY A 50 15.44 8.71 33.97
N GLY A 51 15.28 7.74 33.04
CA GLY A 51 15.06 6.32 33.36
C GLY A 51 13.64 5.98 33.82
N GLN A 52 12.67 6.87 33.65
CA GLN A 52 11.27 6.59 33.92
C GLN A 52 10.56 6.14 32.63
N SER A 53 9.91 4.99 32.65
CA SER A 53 9.09 4.51 31.54
C SER A 53 7.61 4.81 31.80
N ILE A 54 6.92 5.40 30.83
CA ILE A 54 5.48 5.53 30.83
C ILE A 54 4.93 4.37 30.00
N ASN A 55 4.19 3.48 30.64
CA ASN A 55 3.40 2.49 29.92
C ASN A 55 2.05 3.12 29.59
N VAL A 56 1.83 3.50 28.33
CA VAL A 56 0.54 3.95 27.83
C VAL A 56 -0.15 2.74 27.25
N ASP A 57 -1.14 2.21 27.97
CA ASP A 57 -2.03 1.19 27.42
C ASP A 57 -3.21 1.92 26.75
N LEU A 58 -3.20 1.90 25.41
CA LEU A 58 -4.25 2.49 24.61
C LEU A 58 -5.33 1.46 24.20
N GLY A 59 -5.29 0.26 24.78
CA GLY A 59 -6.17 -0.83 24.38
C GLY A 59 -6.78 -1.69 25.48
N GLY A 60 -6.73 -1.28 26.74
CA GLY A 60 -7.33 -2.05 27.82
C GLY A 60 -6.70 -1.77 29.18
N GLY A 61 -7.26 -0.86 29.90
CA GLY A 61 -6.92 -0.31 31.19
C GLY A 61 -5.90 -1.05 32.07
N VAL A 62 -4.69 -0.52 32.19
CA VAL A 62 -3.83 -0.83 33.34
C VAL A 62 -4.09 0.21 34.43
N VAL A 63 -4.79 -0.22 35.46
CA VAL A 63 -5.00 0.55 36.66
C VAL A 63 -3.70 0.54 37.47
N GLN A 64 -2.96 1.64 37.50
CA GLN A 64 -1.99 1.91 38.59
C GLN A 64 -2.49 3.06 39.43
N GLU A 65 -2.50 2.84 40.73
CA GLU A 65 -2.97 3.83 41.74
C GLU A 65 -2.16 5.12 41.64
N GLY A 66 -2.84 6.26 41.53
CA GLY A 66 -2.28 7.58 41.76
C GLY A 66 -2.00 8.48 40.55
N GLY A 67 -2.45 8.15 39.34
CA GLY A 67 -2.28 8.98 38.13
C GLY A 67 -3.42 9.98 37.89
N ARG A 68 -3.11 11.10 37.18
CA ARG A 68 -4.15 12.01 36.65
C ARG A 68 -4.87 11.32 35.49
N VAL A 69 -6.21 11.35 35.52
CA VAL A 69 -7.05 10.90 34.41
C VAL A 69 -7.27 12.07 33.45
N ILE A 70 -7.05 11.86 32.18
CA ILE A 70 -7.39 12.82 31.13
C ILE A 70 -8.91 12.84 31.01
N LYS A 71 -9.52 13.98 31.31
CA LYS A 71 -10.96 14.18 31.19
C LYS A 71 -11.28 14.89 29.88
N PRO A 72 -12.45 14.58 29.25
CA PRO A 72 -12.95 15.40 28.16
C PRO A 72 -13.16 16.82 28.65
N GLY A 73 -12.86 17.82 27.86
CA GLY A 73 -13.04 19.23 28.18
C GLY A 73 -12.31 20.14 27.21
N GLU A 74 -12.60 21.43 27.33
CA GLU A 74 -12.16 22.49 26.43
C GLU A 74 -10.62 22.50 26.19
N ALA A 75 -9.81 22.19 27.20
CA ALA A 75 -8.35 22.14 27.04
C ALA A 75 -7.87 20.97 26.11
N LEU A 76 -8.53 19.82 26.16
CA LEU A 76 -8.25 18.72 25.28
C LEU A 76 -8.78 19.02 23.89
N ASP A 77 -9.95 19.59 23.77
CA ASP A 77 -10.58 19.93 22.51
C ASP A 77 -9.73 20.96 21.74
N ASN A 78 -9.28 22.03 22.38
CA ASN A 78 -8.38 23.03 21.81
C ASN A 78 -7.06 22.40 21.32
N LEU A 79 -6.47 21.52 22.13
CA LEU A 79 -5.22 20.82 21.73
C LEU A 79 -5.43 19.95 20.50
N LEU A 80 -6.55 19.24 20.41
CA LEU A 80 -6.86 18.39 19.26
C LEU A 80 -7.19 19.23 18.01
N GLU A 81 -7.83 20.38 18.15
CA GLU A 81 -8.06 21.33 17.06
C GLU A 81 -6.73 21.90 16.52
N GLU A 82 -5.82 22.34 17.40
CA GLU A 82 -4.49 22.80 16.97
C GLU A 82 -3.74 21.70 16.20
N LEU A 83 -3.83 20.45 16.68
CA LEU A 83 -3.20 19.32 16.00
C LEU A 83 -3.85 19.04 14.64
N GLU A 84 -5.18 19.15 14.53
CA GLU A 84 -5.89 18.98 13.25
C GLU A 84 -5.42 20.02 12.24
N TRP A 85 -5.24 21.27 12.63
CA TRP A 85 -4.68 22.31 11.78
C TRP A 85 -3.26 21.97 11.28
N VAL A 86 -2.39 21.47 12.16
CA VAL A 86 -1.03 21.04 11.79
C VAL A 86 -1.06 19.88 10.79
N LEU A 87 -1.98 18.93 10.97
CA LEU A 87 -2.15 17.81 10.03
C LEU A 87 -2.62 18.30 8.66
N LEU A 88 -3.56 19.25 8.62
CA LEU A 88 -4.06 19.86 7.38
C LEU A 88 -2.96 20.68 6.68
N GLU A 89 -2.16 21.44 7.42
CA GLU A 89 -1.00 22.18 6.88
C GLU A 89 0.08 21.24 6.33
N SER A 90 0.11 19.98 6.79
CA SER A 90 1.01 18.93 6.30
C SER A 90 0.44 18.16 5.10
N ASP A 91 -0.52 18.72 4.37
CA ASP A 91 -1.20 18.13 3.22
C ASP A 91 -1.96 16.80 3.51
N ILE A 92 -2.26 16.52 4.77
CA ILE A 92 -3.12 15.39 5.12
C ILE A 92 -4.58 15.78 4.83
N SER A 93 -5.32 14.89 4.16
CA SER A 93 -6.71 15.15 3.81
C SER A 93 -7.58 15.38 5.06
N SER A 94 -8.59 16.25 4.97
CA SER A 94 -9.53 16.52 6.07
C SER A 94 -10.17 15.24 6.61
N GLN A 95 -10.50 14.28 5.74
CA GLN A 95 -11.06 13.00 6.15
C GLN A 95 -10.06 12.17 6.98
N ALA A 96 -8.77 12.15 6.57
CA ALA A 96 -7.73 11.43 7.30
C ALA A 96 -7.39 12.14 8.61
N SER A 97 -7.29 13.49 8.59
CA SER A 97 -7.06 14.30 9.79
C SER A 97 -8.15 14.08 10.83
N GLY A 98 -9.43 14.14 10.44
CA GLY A 98 -10.55 13.87 11.33
C GLY A 98 -10.48 12.45 11.93
N ALA A 99 -10.20 11.43 11.13
CA ALA A 99 -10.07 10.05 11.62
C ALA A 99 -8.90 9.88 12.63
N ILE A 100 -7.78 10.59 12.41
CA ILE A 100 -6.65 10.62 13.34
C ILE A 100 -7.05 11.29 14.65
N ILE A 101 -7.71 12.45 14.58
CA ILE A 101 -8.16 13.21 15.76
C ILE A 101 -9.19 12.42 16.57
N ASP A 102 -10.16 11.77 15.92
CA ASP A 102 -11.13 10.90 16.61
C ASP A 102 -10.43 9.74 17.32
N SER A 103 -9.48 9.07 16.65
CA SER A 103 -8.68 7.99 17.25
C SER A 103 -7.85 8.48 18.43
N LEU A 104 -7.29 9.69 18.36
CA LEU A 104 -6.55 10.31 19.45
C LEU A 104 -7.47 10.65 20.63
N ARG A 105 -8.63 11.23 20.37
CA ARG A 105 -9.64 11.54 21.38
C ARG A 105 -10.03 10.29 22.15
N ASP A 106 -10.37 9.22 21.45
CA ASP A 106 -10.76 7.95 22.04
C ASP A 106 -9.63 7.31 22.87
N ALA A 107 -8.38 7.48 22.42
CA ALA A 107 -7.21 6.98 23.13
C ALA A 107 -6.83 7.78 24.36
N LEU A 108 -7.05 9.10 24.33
CA LEU A 108 -6.66 10.01 25.41
C LEU A 108 -7.72 10.15 26.52
N VAL A 109 -9.00 10.16 26.14
CA VAL A 109 -10.09 10.30 27.12
C VAL A 109 -10.14 9.09 28.04
N GLY A 110 -10.04 9.32 29.34
CA GLY A 110 -10.00 8.25 30.35
C GLY A 110 -8.62 7.65 30.60
N ALA A 111 -7.60 7.99 29.78
CA ALA A 111 -6.23 7.54 30.01
C ALA A 111 -5.67 8.11 31.31
N ARG A 112 -4.92 7.29 32.05
CA ARG A 112 -4.27 7.70 33.31
C ARG A 112 -2.81 8.05 33.05
N LEU A 113 -2.44 9.28 33.36
CA LEU A 113 -1.07 9.77 33.32
C LEU A 113 -0.38 9.53 34.64
N ARG A 114 0.84 8.97 34.66
CA ARG A 114 1.66 8.91 35.88
C ARG A 114 2.00 10.32 36.36
N ARG A 115 2.27 10.47 37.66
CA ARG A 115 2.78 11.74 38.23
C ARG A 115 4.10 12.11 37.52
N GLY A 116 4.15 13.33 36.95
CA GLY A 116 5.31 13.83 36.22
C GLY A 116 5.38 13.44 34.73
N ALA A 117 4.36 12.75 34.22
CA ALA A 117 4.27 12.47 32.80
C ALA A 117 4.12 13.76 31.97
N ASP A 118 4.92 13.88 30.93
CA ASP A 118 4.83 14.95 29.96
C ASP A 118 3.71 14.63 28.95
N LEU A 119 2.67 15.47 28.96
CA LEU A 119 1.52 15.30 28.08
C LEU A 119 1.92 15.32 26.60
N SER A 120 2.92 16.11 26.22
CA SER A 120 3.39 16.20 24.84
C SER A 120 3.96 14.87 24.35
N LYS A 121 4.76 14.19 25.17
CA LYS A 121 5.31 12.86 24.84
C LYS A 121 4.22 11.79 24.73
N VAL A 122 3.18 11.88 25.58
CA VAL A 122 2.03 10.96 25.51
C VAL A 122 1.24 11.20 24.24
N LEU A 123 1.02 12.46 23.86
CA LEU A 123 0.33 12.84 22.63
C LEU A 123 1.11 12.38 21.40
N GLU A 124 2.43 12.59 21.37
CA GLU A 124 3.29 12.12 20.29
C GLU A 124 3.21 10.60 20.10
N ALA A 125 3.28 9.84 21.19
CA ALA A 125 3.17 8.38 21.12
C ALA A 125 1.78 7.92 20.66
N ALA A 126 0.73 8.60 21.11
CA ALA A 126 -0.65 8.33 20.69
C ALA A 126 -0.83 8.64 19.20
N LEU A 127 -0.30 9.78 18.73
CA LEU A 127 -0.31 10.16 17.32
C LEU A 127 0.43 9.15 16.44
N LYS A 128 1.65 8.76 16.82
CA LYS A 128 2.41 7.73 16.11
C LYS A 128 1.64 6.41 15.98
N ARG A 129 0.91 6.03 17.04
CA ARG A 129 0.08 4.80 17.00
C ARG A 129 -1.15 4.97 16.13
N ALA A 130 -1.82 6.10 16.18
CA ALA A 130 -2.99 6.39 15.32
C ALA A 130 -2.58 6.38 13.85
N LEU A 131 -1.48 7.03 13.50
CA LEU A 131 -0.90 7.01 12.16
C LEU A 131 -0.51 5.59 11.73
N HIS A 132 0.17 4.85 12.60
CA HIS A 132 0.56 3.47 12.33
C HIS A 132 -0.66 2.56 12.11
N ALA A 133 -1.71 2.70 12.93
CA ALA A 133 -2.94 1.94 12.77
C ALA A 133 -3.65 2.29 11.45
N LEU A 134 -3.65 3.58 11.07
CA LEU A 134 -4.21 4.02 9.79
C LEU A 134 -3.45 3.45 8.60
N LEU A 135 -2.11 3.48 8.66
CA LEU A 135 -1.24 2.94 7.60
C LEU A 135 -1.28 1.42 7.52
N GLN A 136 -1.57 0.73 8.63
CA GLN A 136 -1.77 -0.72 8.64
C GLN A 136 -3.18 -1.15 8.22
N ALA A 137 -4.12 -0.22 8.11
CA ALA A 137 -5.46 -0.54 7.62
C ALA A 137 -5.39 -1.00 6.16
N GLY A 138 -5.79 -2.23 5.91
CA GLY A 138 -5.72 -2.83 4.58
C GLY A 138 -4.36 -3.43 4.22
N TYR A 139 -3.47 -3.64 5.20
CA TYR A 139 -2.21 -4.37 4.97
C TYR A 139 -2.48 -5.75 4.36
N TRP A 140 -1.73 -6.08 3.34
CA TRP A 140 -1.68 -7.41 2.75
C TRP A 140 -0.21 -7.78 2.47
N ASP A 141 0.07 -9.07 2.55
CA ASP A 141 1.42 -9.56 2.30
C ASP A 141 1.60 -9.85 0.81
N PHE A 142 2.44 -9.05 0.17
CA PHE A 142 2.75 -9.18 -1.25
C PHE A 142 3.39 -10.53 -1.58
N ASP A 143 4.40 -10.95 -0.81
CA ASP A 143 5.13 -12.18 -1.09
C ASP A 143 4.23 -13.39 -0.87
N ALA A 144 3.51 -13.45 0.24
CA ALA A 144 2.57 -14.52 0.51
C ALA A 144 1.45 -14.60 -0.56
N THR A 145 1.02 -13.46 -1.09
CA THR A 145 0.02 -13.42 -2.16
C THR A 145 0.55 -13.98 -3.46
N VAL A 146 1.77 -13.56 -3.87
CA VAL A 146 2.41 -14.07 -5.09
C VAL A 146 2.69 -15.57 -4.95
N ASP A 147 3.22 -16.00 -3.81
CA ASP A 147 3.50 -17.41 -3.53
C ASP A 147 2.22 -18.26 -3.56
N GLY A 148 1.11 -17.72 -3.04
CA GLY A 148 -0.19 -18.40 -3.10
C GLY A 148 -0.68 -18.67 -4.52
N PHE A 149 -0.48 -17.72 -5.47
CA PHE A 149 -0.79 -17.95 -6.89
C PHE A 149 0.13 -19.01 -7.51
N ILE A 150 1.43 -18.96 -7.19
CA ILE A 150 2.41 -19.92 -7.69
C ILE A 150 2.08 -21.33 -7.18
N GLU A 151 1.80 -21.48 -5.91
CA GLU A 151 1.41 -22.76 -5.28
C GLU A 151 0.10 -23.32 -5.81
N ALA A 152 -0.82 -22.44 -6.20
CA ALA A 152 -2.07 -22.83 -6.86
C ALA A 152 -1.86 -23.28 -8.33
N GLY A 153 -0.65 -23.15 -8.88
CA GLY A 153 -0.32 -23.48 -10.28
C GLY A 153 -0.85 -22.43 -11.27
N ASP A 154 -1.16 -21.22 -10.83
CA ASP A 154 -1.72 -20.15 -11.66
C ASP A 154 -0.59 -19.30 -12.26
N LEU A 155 0.15 -19.92 -13.17
CA LEU A 155 1.37 -19.38 -13.76
C LEU A 155 1.18 -18.92 -15.22
N PRO A 156 1.93 -17.90 -15.65
CA PRO A 156 2.72 -17.00 -14.82
C PRO A 156 1.84 -16.03 -14.04
N VAL A 157 2.28 -15.63 -12.84
CA VAL A 157 1.62 -14.55 -12.09
C VAL A 157 1.87 -13.23 -12.80
N VAL A 158 0.82 -12.57 -13.27
CA VAL A 158 0.92 -11.30 -13.99
C VAL A 158 0.63 -10.14 -13.05
N ILE A 159 1.60 -9.23 -12.93
CA ILE A 159 1.52 -8.03 -12.10
C ILE A 159 1.61 -6.81 -13.01
N MET A 160 0.57 -5.97 -13.00
CA MET A 160 0.49 -4.75 -13.80
C MET A 160 0.71 -3.54 -12.91
N LEU A 161 1.67 -2.66 -13.27
CA LEU A 161 1.91 -1.42 -12.55
C LEU A 161 1.21 -0.27 -13.25
N VAL A 162 0.43 0.52 -12.50
CA VAL A 162 -0.30 1.69 -12.99
C VAL A 162 0.01 2.92 -12.14
N GLY A 163 -0.23 4.12 -12.66
CA GLY A 163 0.01 5.38 -11.97
C GLY A 163 0.42 6.48 -12.95
N VAL A 164 0.51 7.72 -12.47
CA VAL A 164 0.87 8.87 -13.31
C VAL A 164 2.37 8.86 -13.68
N ASN A 165 2.75 9.70 -14.66
CA ASN A 165 4.16 9.84 -15.01
C ASN A 165 4.94 10.49 -13.85
N GLY A 166 6.15 10.00 -13.60
CA GLY A 166 7.03 10.53 -12.55
C GLY A 166 6.93 9.83 -11.20
N THR A 167 5.87 9.05 -10.93
CA THR A 167 5.68 8.37 -9.66
C THR A 167 6.62 7.17 -9.41
N GLY A 168 7.49 6.85 -10.37
CA GLY A 168 8.47 5.79 -10.19
C GLY A 168 8.02 4.38 -10.57
N LYS A 169 6.99 4.20 -11.43
CA LYS A 169 6.52 2.87 -11.88
C LYS A 169 7.64 1.96 -12.37
N THR A 170 8.45 2.43 -13.32
CA THR A 170 9.57 1.66 -13.88
C THR A 170 10.60 1.27 -12.81
N THR A 171 10.90 2.20 -11.89
CA THR A 171 11.80 1.93 -10.75
C THR A 171 11.19 0.93 -9.78
N THR A 172 9.90 1.06 -9.48
CA THR A 172 9.16 0.12 -8.62
C THR A 172 9.09 -1.27 -9.26
N ALA A 173 8.88 -1.36 -10.59
CA ALA A 173 8.97 -2.62 -11.32
C ALA A 173 10.31 -3.32 -11.10
N ALA A 174 11.41 -2.56 -11.21
CA ALA A 174 12.76 -3.10 -10.98
C ALA A 174 12.97 -3.57 -9.53
N LYS A 175 12.49 -2.81 -8.55
CA LYS A 175 12.57 -3.19 -7.12
C LYS A 175 11.75 -4.45 -6.83
N ILE A 176 10.54 -4.55 -7.37
CA ILE A 176 9.70 -5.75 -7.24
C ILE A 176 10.40 -6.95 -7.90
N ALA A 177 10.97 -6.76 -9.10
CA ALA A 177 11.73 -7.82 -9.75
C ALA A 177 12.89 -8.32 -8.88
N GLN A 178 13.68 -7.40 -8.31
CA GLN A 178 14.78 -7.75 -7.41
C GLN A 178 14.28 -8.52 -6.17
N ARG A 179 13.17 -8.06 -5.56
CA ARG A 179 12.58 -8.73 -4.40
C ARG A 179 12.14 -10.15 -4.72
N LEU A 180 11.48 -10.35 -5.86
CA LEU A 180 11.04 -11.67 -6.32
C LEU A 180 12.23 -12.60 -6.62
N LEU A 181 13.28 -12.08 -7.26
CA LEU A 181 14.51 -12.83 -7.51
C LEU A 181 15.19 -13.25 -6.20
N ASN A 182 15.25 -12.36 -5.21
CA ASN A 182 15.80 -12.67 -3.89
C ASN A 182 15.01 -13.78 -3.17
N ASN A 183 13.71 -13.88 -3.45
CA ASN A 183 12.83 -14.94 -2.96
C ASN A 183 12.90 -16.21 -3.84
N GLY A 184 13.84 -16.29 -4.80
CA GLY A 184 14.03 -17.46 -5.67
C GLY A 184 12.99 -17.59 -6.78
N ARG A 185 12.21 -16.53 -7.11
CA ARG A 185 11.22 -16.52 -8.17
C ARG A 185 11.83 -16.02 -9.47
N SER A 186 11.51 -16.65 -10.59
CA SER A 186 11.92 -16.19 -11.91
C SER A 186 10.98 -15.09 -12.45
N VAL A 187 11.56 -14.08 -13.12
CA VAL A 187 10.82 -12.87 -13.51
C VAL A 187 11.14 -12.51 -14.97
N ILE A 188 10.13 -12.01 -15.68
CA ILE A 188 10.25 -11.34 -16.98
C ILE A 188 9.53 -10.00 -16.92
N ALA A 189 10.05 -8.95 -17.57
CA ALA A 189 9.43 -7.64 -17.63
C ALA A 189 8.92 -7.32 -19.03
N ALA A 190 7.78 -6.61 -19.10
CA ALA A 190 7.19 -6.07 -20.32
C ALA A 190 7.23 -4.54 -20.31
N ALA A 191 7.88 -3.91 -21.30
CA ALA A 191 7.99 -2.45 -21.43
C ALA A 191 6.74 -1.88 -22.12
N GLY A 192 5.65 -1.74 -21.36
CA GLY A 192 4.37 -1.26 -21.85
C GLY A 192 4.26 0.28 -21.95
N ASP A 193 5.18 1.10 -21.41
CA ASP A 193 5.26 2.53 -21.71
C ASP A 193 5.93 2.78 -23.07
N THR A 194 5.21 2.45 -24.13
CA THR A 194 5.73 2.52 -25.50
C THR A 194 5.86 3.95 -26.06
N PHE A 195 5.24 4.93 -25.42
CA PHE A 195 5.29 6.32 -25.87
C PHE A 195 6.59 7.02 -25.50
N ARG A 196 7.25 6.57 -24.44
CA ARG A 196 8.47 7.17 -23.92
C ARG A 196 9.67 6.28 -24.19
N ALA A 197 10.47 6.66 -25.23
CA ALA A 197 11.68 5.91 -25.54
C ALA A 197 12.63 5.76 -24.34
N GLY A 198 12.75 6.80 -23.53
CA GLY A 198 13.55 6.75 -22.30
C GLY A 198 13.00 5.78 -21.24
N ALA A 199 11.69 5.54 -21.18
CA ALA A 199 11.11 4.56 -20.25
C ALA A 199 11.44 3.13 -20.67
N ILE A 200 11.35 2.85 -21.96
CA ILE A 200 11.76 1.53 -22.52
C ILE A 200 13.22 1.25 -22.17
N GLN A 201 14.14 2.18 -22.54
CA GLN A 201 15.57 2.05 -22.26
C GLN A 201 15.87 1.93 -20.76
N GLN A 202 15.14 2.68 -19.92
CA GLN A 202 15.29 2.60 -18.47
C GLN A 202 14.94 1.20 -17.96
N LEU A 203 13.80 0.63 -18.40
CA LEU A 203 13.40 -0.71 -17.98
C LEU A 203 14.39 -1.76 -18.50
N GLU A 204 14.82 -1.66 -19.74
CA GLU A 204 15.83 -2.56 -20.34
C GLU A 204 17.13 -2.54 -19.54
N SER A 205 17.64 -1.35 -19.16
CA SER A 205 18.83 -1.21 -18.35
C SER A 205 18.65 -1.80 -16.93
N HIS A 206 17.46 -1.70 -16.33
CA HIS A 206 17.16 -2.37 -15.08
C HIS A 206 17.15 -3.88 -15.23
N CYS A 207 16.51 -4.41 -16.29
CA CYS A 207 16.44 -5.82 -16.56
C CYS A 207 17.83 -6.43 -16.82
N GLU A 208 18.69 -5.73 -17.57
CA GLU A 208 20.06 -6.13 -17.81
C GLU A 208 20.86 -6.27 -16.51
N ARG A 209 20.76 -5.27 -15.62
CA ARG A 209 21.41 -5.32 -14.29
C ARG A 209 20.91 -6.45 -13.43
N LEU A 210 19.64 -6.81 -13.53
CA LEU A 210 19.01 -7.88 -12.77
C LEU A 210 19.20 -9.27 -13.41
N GLY A 211 19.74 -9.33 -14.63
CA GLY A 211 19.88 -10.59 -15.39
C GLY A 211 18.54 -11.20 -15.82
N ILE A 212 17.49 -10.39 -15.95
CA ILE A 212 16.16 -10.83 -16.39
C ILE A 212 15.87 -10.40 -17.84
N ARG A 213 14.98 -11.11 -18.49
CA ARG A 213 14.54 -10.74 -19.83
C ARG A 213 13.57 -9.55 -19.77
N CYS A 214 13.79 -8.58 -20.65
CA CYS A 214 12.83 -7.53 -20.98
C CYS A 214 12.20 -7.82 -22.34
N VAL A 215 10.88 -7.75 -22.42
CA VAL A 215 10.14 -7.75 -23.69
C VAL A 215 9.75 -6.32 -23.99
N SER A 216 10.27 -5.80 -25.09
CA SER A 216 10.06 -4.43 -25.54
C SER A 216 9.77 -4.39 -27.04
N SER A 217 9.28 -3.27 -27.52
CA SER A 217 9.14 -3.00 -28.95
C SER A 217 9.70 -1.61 -29.28
N GLN A 218 9.70 -1.29 -30.56
CA GLN A 218 10.01 0.06 -31.00
C GLN A 218 8.97 1.06 -30.44
N ARG A 219 9.37 2.31 -30.33
CA ARG A 219 8.52 3.41 -29.86
C ARG A 219 7.19 3.44 -30.61
N GLY A 220 6.08 3.55 -29.86
CA GLY A 220 4.72 3.56 -30.40
C GLY A 220 4.11 2.21 -30.68
N GLY A 221 4.77 1.12 -30.23
CA GLY A 221 4.21 -0.23 -30.29
C GLY A 221 2.96 -0.40 -29.42
N ASP A 222 2.22 -1.48 -29.67
CA ASP A 222 1.02 -1.81 -28.88
C ASP A 222 1.41 -2.41 -27.53
N SER A 223 1.17 -1.66 -26.44
CA SER A 223 1.44 -2.07 -25.05
C SER A 223 0.81 -3.42 -24.69
N ALA A 224 -0.40 -3.69 -25.21
CA ALA A 224 -1.09 -4.94 -24.94
C ALA A 224 -0.45 -6.14 -25.67
N ALA A 225 0.07 -5.92 -26.89
CA ALA A 225 0.79 -6.95 -27.62
C ALA A 225 2.10 -7.31 -26.90
N ILE A 226 2.88 -6.31 -26.47
CA ILE A 226 4.13 -6.50 -25.71
C ILE A 226 3.88 -7.29 -24.42
N ALA A 227 2.84 -6.92 -23.69
CA ALA A 227 2.49 -7.62 -22.45
C ALA A 227 2.05 -9.08 -22.72
N ARG A 228 1.33 -9.33 -23.81
CA ARG A 228 0.97 -10.69 -24.26
C ARG A 228 2.21 -11.49 -24.61
N ASP A 229 3.11 -10.93 -25.40
CA ASP A 229 4.35 -11.60 -25.82
C ASP A 229 5.22 -11.97 -24.59
N ALA A 230 5.23 -11.12 -23.56
CA ALA A 230 5.91 -11.42 -22.32
C ALA A 230 5.26 -12.60 -21.59
N ILE A 231 3.92 -12.66 -21.52
CA ILE A 231 3.17 -13.76 -20.90
C ILE A 231 3.42 -15.07 -21.68
N ASP A 232 3.33 -15.04 -23.00
CA ASP A 232 3.55 -16.21 -23.83
C ASP A 232 5.01 -16.71 -23.72
N SER A 233 5.97 -15.78 -23.66
CA SER A 233 7.37 -16.10 -23.39
C SER A 233 7.57 -16.71 -21.99
N ALA A 234 6.87 -16.19 -20.97
CA ALA A 234 6.93 -16.72 -19.62
C ALA A 234 6.39 -18.15 -19.55
N LYS A 235 5.23 -18.39 -20.16
CA LYS A 235 4.63 -19.74 -20.27
C LYS A 235 5.57 -20.73 -20.94
N ALA A 236 6.16 -20.33 -22.07
CA ALA A 236 7.05 -21.19 -22.84
C ALA A 236 8.35 -21.56 -22.10
N LYS A 237 8.78 -20.72 -21.16
CA LYS A 237 10.03 -20.88 -20.42
C LYS A 237 9.84 -21.31 -18.96
N GLY A 238 8.61 -21.45 -18.50
CA GLY A 238 8.31 -21.77 -17.09
C GLY A 238 8.73 -20.67 -16.12
N ILE A 239 8.56 -19.39 -16.51
CA ILE A 239 8.87 -18.25 -15.67
C ILE A 239 7.68 -17.96 -14.74
N ASP A 240 7.96 -17.72 -13.46
CA ASP A 240 6.93 -17.59 -12.42
C ASP A 240 6.15 -16.29 -12.52
N VAL A 241 6.80 -15.15 -12.80
CA VAL A 241 6.18 -13.82 -12.72
C VAL A 241 6.44 -12.98 -13.96
N VAL A 242 5.40 -12.27 -14.42
CA VAL A 242 5.46 -11.25 -15.47
C VAL A 242 5.13 -9.89 -14.87
N LEU A 243 6.06 -8.94 -14.95
CA LEU A 243 5.85 -7.54 -14.55
C LEU A 243 5.53 -6.70 -15.78
N VAL A 244 4.40 -6.02 -15.78
CA VAL A 244 3.99 -5.14 -16.89
C VAL A 244 4.09 -3.69 -16.42
N ASP A 245 5.14 -2.98 -16.90
CA ASP A 245 5.28 -1.52 -16.70
C ASP A 245 4.43 -0.79 -17.73
N THR A 246 3.56 0.13 -17.29
CA THR A 246 2.61 0.81 -18.18
C THR A 246 2.85 2.30 -18.31
N ALA A 247 2.26 2.91 -19.34
CA ALA A 247 2.24 4.36 -19.51
C ALA A 247 1.47 5.05 -18.37
N GLY A 248 1.77 6.35 -18.13
CA GLY A 248 1.13 7.15 -17.08
C GLY A 248 0.79 8.58 -17.52
N ARG A 249 0.50 8.82 -18.80
CA ARG A 249 0.30 10.17 -19.38
C ARG A 249 -1.09 10.73 -19.04
N MET A 250 -1.17 11.59 -18.03
CA MET A 250 -2.42 12.22 -17.59
C MET A 250 -2.94 13.32 -18.53
N GLN A 251 -2.09 13.89 -19.41
CA GLN A 251 -2.50 14.93 -20.35
C GLN A 251 -3.61 14.48 -21.33
N ASN A 252 -3.69 13.17 -21.58
CA ASN A 252 -4.78 12.58 -22.34
C ASN A 252 -5.38 11.40 -21.55
N LYS A 253 -6.14 11.77 -20.52
CA LYS A 253 -6.73 10.83 -19.56
C LYS A 253 -7.52 9.69 -20.24
N THR A 254 -8.40 10.04 -21.19
CA THR A 254 -9.26 9.07 -21.87
C THR A 254 -8.45 8.03 -22.64
N ASN A 255 -7.42 8.48 -23.36
CA ASN A 255 -6.57 7.56 -24.13
C ASN A 255 -5.75 6.65 -23.22
N LEU A 256 -5.20 7.19 -22.11
CA LEU A 256 -4.49 6.39 -21.12
C LEU A 256 -5.40 5.31 -20.54
N MET A 257 -6.63 5.70 -20.14
CA MET A 257 -7.58 4.76 -19.55
C MET A 257 -8.00 3.67 -20.53
N ASN A 258 -8.21 4.01 -21.80
CA ASN A 258 -8.50 3.04 -22.85
C ASN A 258 -7.34 2.08 -23.09
N GLU A 259 -6.11 2.58 -23.09
CA GLU A 259 -4.89 1.77 -23.23
C GLU A 259 -4.74 0.81 -22.06
N LEU A 260 -4.83 1.30 -20.83
CA LEU A 260 -4.75 0.47 -19.62
C LEU A 260 -5.84 -0.61 -19.60
N ASN A 261 -7.07 -0.26 -19.99
CA ASN A 261 -8.16 -1.22 -20.14
C ASN A 261 -7.86 -2.29 -21.19
N LYS A 262 -7.24 -1.90 -22.31
CA LYS A 262 -6.82 -2.85 -23.35
C LYS A 262 -5.77 -3.81 -22.81
N VAL A 263 -4.71 -3.29 -22.16
CA VAL A 263 -3.67 -4.09 -21.51
C VAL A 263 -4.29 -5.04 -20.50
N ARG A 264 -5.14 -4.53 -19.59
CA ARG A 264 -5.83 -5.33 -18.57
C ARG A 264 -6.64 -6.47 -19.17
N LYS A 265 -7.46 -6.20 -20.21
CA LYS A 265 -8.28 -7.23 -20.87
C LYS A 265 -7.45 -8.32 -21.52
N VAL A 266 -6.31 -7.95 -22.10
CA VAL A 266 -5.42 -8.88 -22.80
C VAL A 266 -4.59 -9.70 -21.83
N THR A 267 -4.07 -9.08 -20.75
CA THR A 267 -3.16 -9.73 -19.81
C THR A 267 -3.86 -10.42 -18.67
N ASN A 268 -5.09 -9.97 -18.34
CA ASN A 268 -5.86 -10.44 -17.19
C ASN A 268 -4.99 -10.56 -15.91
N PRO A 269 -4.45 -9.43 -15.41
CA PRO A 269 -3.45 -9.46 -14.35
C PRO A 269 -4.01 -10.03 -13.06
N HIS A 270 -3.19 -10.77 -12.32
CA HIS A 270 -3.50 -11.27 -10.99
C HIS A 270 -3.49 -10.12 -9.98
N LEU A 271 -2.54 -9.20 -10.16
CA LEU A 271 -2.40 -8.01 -9.33
C LEU A 271 -2.27 -6.77 -10.21
N THR A 272 -2.93 -5.67 -9.80
CA THR A 272 -2.68 -4.34 -10.36
C THR A 272 -2.23 -3.43 -9.23
N LEU A 273 -0.99 -2.95 -9.33
CA LEU A 273 -0.37 -2.10 -8.32
C LEU A 273 -0.42 -0.65 -8.76
N PHE A 274 -1.04 0.20 -7.97
CA PHE A 274 -0.99 1.65 -8.15
C PHE A 274 0.28 2.19 -7.49
N VAL A 275 1.11 2.85 -8.30
CA VAL A 275 2.31 3.54 -7.83
C VAL A 275 2.00 5.02 -7.76
N GLY A 276 1.79 5.51 -6.55
CA GLY A 276 1.53 6.92 -6.23
C GLY A 276 2.78 7.65 -5.78
N ASP A 277 2.75 8.98 -5.88
CA ASP A 277 3.75 9.85 -5.28
C ASP A 277 3.28 10.23 -3.87
N SER A 278 4.08 9.92 -2.85
CA SER A 278 3.77 10.25 -1.46
C SER A 278 3.67 11.75 -1.19
N LEU A 279 4.26 12.57 -2.06
CA LEU A 279 4.22 14.04 -1.97
C LEU A 279 3.02 14.65 -2.71
N ALA A 280 2.20 13.85 -3.39
CA ALA A 280 1.07 14.35 -4.16
C ALA A 280 -0.15 14.75 -3.30
N GLY A 281 -0.09 14.52 -1.97
CA GLY A 281 -1.18 14.91 -1.06
C GLY A 281 -2.54 14.38 -1.50
N ASN A 282 -3.55 15.25 -1.49
CA ASN A 282 -4.93 14.88 -1.87
C ASN A 282 -5.06 14.45 -3.34
N ASP A 283 -4.18 14.91 -4.23
CA ASP A 283 -4.20 14.51 -5.64
C ASP A 283 -3.94 13.01 -5.81
N ALA A 284 -3.15 12.40 -4.92
CA ALA A 284 -2.91 10.96 -4.93
C ALA A 284 -4.21 10.16 -4.72
N VAL A 285 -5.11 10.64 -3.87
CA VAL A 285 -6.41 10.01 -3.61
C VAL A 285 -7.29 10.04 -4.85
N GLU A 286 -7.35 11.20 -5.52
CA GLU A 286 -8.12 11.35 -6.76
C GLU A 286 -7.54 10.50 -7.90
N GLN A 287 -6.21 10.44 -8.00
CA GLN A 287 -5.54 9.54 -8.94
C GLN A 287 -5.87 8.07 -8.63
N ALA A 288 -5.77 7.65 -7.38
CA ALA A 288 -6.09 6.28 -6.98
C ALA A 288 -7.53 5.91 -7.31
N LYS A 289 -8.51 6.78 -7.01
CA LYS A 289 -9.92 6.59 -7.37
C LYS A 289 -10.10 6.38 -8.87
N MET A 290 -9.45 7.21 -9.68
CA MET A 290 -9.52 7.13 -11.13
C MET A 290 -8.97 5.82 -11.69
N PHE A 291 -7.85 5.33 -11.15
CA PHE A 291 -7.31 4.04 -11.56
C PHE A 291 -8.15 2.88 -11.03
N GLN A 292 -8.81 3.04 -9.87
CA GLN A 292 -9.69 2.03 -9.28
C GLN A 292 -10.90 1.72 -10.17
N ASP A 293 -11.46 2.71 -10.86
CA ASP A 293 -12.59 2.53 -11.80
C ASP A 293 -12.26 1.55 -12.94
N ILE A 294 -10.98 1.41 -13.27
CA ILE A 294 -10.50 0.57 -14.36
C ILE A 294 -9.96 -0.76 -13.85
N CYS A 295 -9.31 -0.73 -12.70
CA CYS A 295 -8.58 -1.86 -12.13
C CYS A 295 -8.93 -2.00 -10.66
N LEU A 296 -9.14 -3.24 -10.18
CA LEU A 296 -9.04 -3.50 -8.75
C LEU A 296 -7.58 -3.26 -8.34
N LEU A 297 -7.36 -2.18 -7.58
CA LEU A 297 -6.01 -1.77 -7.21
C LEU A 297 -5.58 -2.43 -5.90
N TYR A 298 -4.34 -2.91 -5.90
CA TYR A 298 -3.56 -3.08 -4.69
C TYR A 298 -2.67 -1.86 -4.56
N THR A 299 -2.66 -1.22 -3.41
CA THR A 299 -1.84 -0.02 -3.18
C THR A 299 -0.45 -0.44 -2.73
N SER A 300 0.58 0.07 -3.43
CA SER A 300 1.98 0.01 -2.99
C SER A 300 2.47 1.44 -2.86
N ASP A 301 3.01 1.78 -1.70
CA ASP A 301 3.73 3.04 -1.51
C ASP A 301 5.16 2.88 -2.02
N ALA A 302 5.55 3.71 -3.00
CA ALA A 302 6.92 3.74 -3.51
C ALA A 302 7.95 4.16 -2.45
N ALA A 303 7.49 4.77 -1.37
CA ALA A 303 8.30 5.18 -0.22
C ALA A 303 8.47 4.08 0.85
N ASP A 304 7.89 2.87 0.67
CA ASP A 304 8.07 1.78 1.61
C ASP A 304 9.56 1.43 1.72
N ASP A 305 10.16 1.78 2.86
CA ASP A 305 11.58 1.54 3.19
C ASP A 305 11.96 0.04 3.12
N ARG A 306 11.00 -0.87 3.16
CA ARG A 306 11.22 -2.32 3.02
C ARG A 306 11.63 -2.72 1.60
N MET A 307 11.43 -1.84 0.61
CA MET A 307 11.87 -2.05 -0.77
C MET A 307 13.18 -1.31 -1.11
N ARG A 308 13.86 -0.75 -0.12
CA ARG A 308 15.23 -0.24 -0.31
C ARG A 308 16.18 -1.43 -0.47
N VAL A 309 16.72 -1.58 -1.65
CA VAL A 309 17.85 -2.47 -1.96
C VAL A 309 19.13 -1.67 -1.83
#